data_1500766379c26b82805b8cb20c8dbda5
#
_entry.id   1500766379c26b82805b8cb20c8dbda5
#
_cell.length_a   1.000
_cell.length_b   1.000
_cell.length_c   1.000
_cell.angle_alpha   90.00
_cell.angle_beta   90.00
_cell.angle_gamma   90.00
#
_symmetry.space_group_name_H-M   'P 1'
#
loop_
_entity.id
_entity.type
_entity.pdbx_description
1 polymer ?
#
loop_
_entity_poly.entity_id
_entity_poly.type
_entity_poly.pdbx_seq_one_letter_code
_entity_poly.pdbx_strand_id
1 'polypeptide(L)'
;MKHSFIHNTALVFSTLLCLTMSSCLKEGDKTILVNDPQIIPFITEYLPEDLLNLFGEENVYFGDQPPVVNMEFKSMHQYAATNLQPPFAPQVGQLSPITHYHKINQQYLQIADYISMTSEETYCKVISPVYMTGRGNDFTVYYHEAPQTDGHPELAVLFSGTLTNNGVKNLRYGYKILKYNDSIVPLTVYPANSIFVFKDYDGMAEACTWYNDSLVTPQN
;
A
#
# COMPACT_ATOMS: atom_id res chain seq x y z
N MET A 1 -34.96 26.29 -53.40
CA MET A 1 -34.54 24.99 -52.92
C MET A 1 -33.02 24.96 -52.71
N LYS A 2 -32.44 25.60 -51.68
CA LYS A 2 -30.99 25.59 -51.39
C LYS A 2 -30.65 25.76 -49.91
N HIS A 3 -31.47 25.32 -49.02
CA HIS A 3 -31.20 25.44 -47.57
C HIS A 3 -31.28 24.13 -46.72
N SER A 4 -31.42 22.97 -47.38
CA SER A 4 -31.59 21.70 -46.65
C SER A 4 -30.34 20.81 -46.56
N PHE A 5 -29.21 21.18 -47.14
CA PHE A 5 -28.03 20.30 -47.22
C PHE A 5 -26.96 20.59 -46.17
N ILE A 6 -27.00 21.74 -45.49
CA ILE A 6 -25.95 22.15 -44.55
C ILE A 6 -26.25 21.63 -43.12
N HIS A 7 -27.52 21.36 -42.78
CA HIS A 7 -27.87 20.90 -41.43
C HIS A 7 -27.55 19.41 -41.17
N ASN A 8 -27.57 18.58 -42.22
CA ASN A 8 -27.31 17.15 -42.05
C ASN A 8 -25.81 16.80 -41.93
N THR A 9 -24.92 17.63 -42.52
CA THR A 9 -23.47 17.39 -42.43
C THR A 9 -22.90 17.79 -41.08
N ALA A 10 -23.45 18.78 -40.38
CA ALA A 10 -23.00 19.19 -39.05
C ALA A 10 -23.39 18.17 -37.97
N LEU A 11 -24.53 17.49 -38.13
CA LEU A 11 -24.99 16.48 -37.19
C LEU A 11 -24.18 15.18 -37.27
N VAL A 12 -23.77 14.78 -38.49
CA VAL A 12 -22.94 13.58 -38.72
C VAL A 12 -21.53 13.78 -38.18
N PHE A 13 -20.96 14.99 -38.30
CA PHE A 13 -19.64 15.29 -37.75
C PHE A 13 -19.62 15.36 -36.19
N SER A 14 -20.71 15.83 -35.58
CA SER A 14 -20.83 15.89 -34.12
C SER A 14 -20.96 14.50 -33.51
N THR A 15 -21.71 13.59 -34.14
CA THR A 15 -21.85 12.21 -33.65
C THR A 15 -20.61 11.37 -33.90
N LEU A 16 -19.84 11.64 -34.95
CA LEU A 16 -18.58 10.94 -35.25
C LEU A 16 -17.46 11.37 -34.27
N LEU A 17 -17.47 12.63 -33.83
CA LEU A 17 -16.50 13.14 -32.85
C LEU A 17 -16.74 12.61 -31.45
N CYS A 18 -17.98 12.30 -31.07
CA CYS A 18 -18.30 11.68 -29.79
C CYS A 18 -17.98 10.18 -29.73
N LEU A 19 -17.91 9.50 -30.87
CA LEU A 19 -17.58 8.07 -30.93
C LEU A 19 -16.08 7.79 -30.89
N THR A 20 -15.23 8.79 -31.19
CA THR A 20 -13.77 8.64 -31.11
C THR A 20 -13.17 8.93 -29.75
N MET A 21 -13.96 9.47 -28.79
CA MET A 21 -13.49 9.74 -27.44
C MET A 21 -13.75 8.57 -26.47
N SER A 22 -14.45 7.51 -26.90
CA SER A 22 -14.77 6.36 -26.06
C SER A 22 -13.80 5.18 -26.17
N SER A 23 -12.73 5.30 -26.94
CA SER A 23 -11.80 4.20 -27.13
C SER A 23 -10.37 4.62 -26.90
N CYS A 24 -9.99 4.78 -25.66
CA CYS A 24 -8.61 4.61 -25.20
C CYS A 24 -8.54 4.73 -23.66
N LEU A 25 -9.24 3.86 -22.98
CA LEU A 25 -8.78 3.37 -21.70
C LEU A 25 -8.40 1.92 -21.94
N LYS A 26 -7.24 1.71 -22.54
CA LYS A 26 -6.58 0.40 -22.49
C LYS A 26 -6.24 0.15 -21.03
N GLU A 27 -6.85 -0.88 -20.45
CA GLU A 27 -6.28 -1.59 -19.31
C GLU A 27 -4.81 -1.86 -19.65
N GLY A 28 -3.90 -1.15 -18.99
CA GLY A 28 -2.47 -1.33 -19.23
C GLY A 28 -1.64 -0.06 -19.17
N ASP A 29 -2.22 1.11 -19.01
CA ASP A 29 -1.43 2.32 -18.81
C ASP A 29 -1.01 2.41 -17.32
N LYS A 30 0.05 1.69 -16.99
CA LYS A 30 0.73 1.67 -15.67
C LYS A 30 1.37 3.02 -15.30
N THR A 31 1.12 4.05 -16.06
CA THR A 31 1.76 5.38 -15.96
C THR A 31 0.84 6.47 -15.43
N ILE A 32 -0.34 6.15 -14.90
CA ILE A 32 -1.08 7.14 -14.12
C ILE A 32 -0.73 6.94 -12.64
N LEU A 33 0.53 7.07 -12.34
CA LEU A 33 0.97 7.46 -11.04
C LEU A 33 0.35 8.84 -10.79
N VAL A 34 -0.64 8.83 -9.91
CA VAL A 34 -1.13 9.95 -9.13
C VAL A 34 -0.67 11.32 -9.61
N ASN A 35 -1.56 12.11 -10.19
CA ASN A 35 -1.29 13.51 -10.54
C ASN A 35 -1.12 14.43 -9.30
N ASP A 36 -0.98 13.87 -8.10
CA ASP A 36 -0.66 14.66 -6.91
C ASP A 36 0.86 14.87 -6.85
N PRO A 37 1.34 16.11 -6.99
CA PRO A 37 2.76 16.44 -6.97
C PRO A 37 3.45 16.12 -5.64
N GLN A 38 2.72 15.80 -4.58
CA GLN A 38 3.29 15.39 -3.28
C GLN A 38 3.46 13.88 -3.18
N ILE A 39 2.60 13.10 -3.84
CA ILE A 39 2.60 11.64 -3.76
C ILE A 39 3.59 11.01 -4.74
N ILE A 40 3.71 11.56 -5.95
CA ILE A 40 4.65 11.07 -6.97
C ILE A 40 6.10 11.06 -6.48
N PRO A 41 6.66 12.15 -5.92
CA PRO A 41 8.01 12.13 -5.39
C PRO A 41 8.19 11.10 -4.27
N PHE A 42 7.19 10.96 -3.40
CA PHE A 42 7.24 9.98 -2.33
C PHE A 42 7.28 8.55 -2.86
N ILE A 43 6.40 8.18 -3.81
CA ILE A 43 6.38 6.83 -4.39
C ILE A 43 7.69 6.54 -5.13
N THR A 44 8.20 7.48 -5.93
CA THR A 44 9.43 7.26 -6.71
C THR A 44 10.70 7.31 -5.87
N GLU A 45 10.73 8.11 -4.80
CA GLU A 45 11.89 8.28 -3.93
C GLU A 45 11.96 7.20 -2.85
N TYR A 46 10.81 6.77 -2.31
CA TYR A 46 10.74 5.90 -1.14
C TYR A 46 10.27 4.47 -1.42
N LEU A 47 9.79 4.18 -2.64
CA LEU A 47 9.43 2.82 -3.05
C LEU A 47 10.48 2.27 -4.03
N PRO A 48 11.43 1.50 -3.52
CA PRO A 48 12.43 0.86 -4.36
C PRO A 48 11.80 -0.09 -5.37
N GLU A 49 12.26 -0.04 -6.62
CA GLU A 49 11.77 -0.89 -7.70
C GLU A 49 11.89 -2.39 -7.38
N ASP A 50 12.96 -2.78 -6.71
CA ASP A 50 13.17 -4.17 -6.29
C ASP A 50 12.13 -4.65 -5.26
N LEU A 51 11.65 -3.76 -4.37
CA LEU A 51 10.52 -4.07 -3.49
C LEU A 51 9.24 -4.27 -4.29
N LEU A 52 8.93 -3.37 -5.25
CA LEU A 52 7.75 -3.49 -6.11
C LEU A 52 7.77 -4.78 -6.92
N ASN A 53 8.92 -5.12 -7.51
CA ASN A 53 9.09 -6.35 -8.29
C ASN A 53 8.84 -7.61 -7.44
N LEU A 54 9.37 -7.64 -6.22
CA LEU A 54 9.19 -8.79 -5.33
C LEU A 54 7.78 -8.86 -4.73
N PHE A 55 7.16 -7.72 -4.49
CA PHE A 55 5.76 -7.62 -4.03
C PHE A 55 4.79 -8.14 -5.09
N GLY A 56 5.12 -7.97 -6.36
CA GLY A 56 4.31 -8.29 -7.52
C GLY A 56 3.44 -7.11 -7.94
N GLU A 57 3.68 -6.61 -9.14
CA GLU A 57 2.98 -5.43 -9.67
C GLU A 57 1.45 -5.63 -9.73
N GLU A 58 1.01 -6.86 -9.95
CA GLU A 58 -0.40 -7.24 -9.98
C GLU A 58 -1.11 -7.07 -8.62
N ASN A 59 -0.34 -6.96 -7.53
CA ASN A 59 -0.85 -6.74 -6.18
C ASN A 59 -0.80 -5.27 -5.76
N VAL A 60 -0.36 -4.37 -6.64
CA VAL A 60 -0.29 -2.93 -6.38
C VAL A 60 -1.42 -2.23 -7.11
N TYR A 61 -2.33 -1.65 -6.35
CA TYR A 61 -3.50 -0.99 -6.91
C TYR A 61 -3.24 0.50 -7.07
N PHE A 62 -3.06 0.91 -8.32
CA PHE A 62 -2.87 2.30 -8.68
C PHE A 62 -4.22 3.00 -8.94
N GLY A 63 -4.26 4.29 -8.74
CA GLY A 63 -5.42 5.14 -9.01
C GLY A 63 -5.49 6.29 -8.02
N ASP A 64 -6.22 7.31 -8.41
CA ASP A 64 -6.39 8.56 -7.65
C ASP A 64 -7.68 8.57 -6.78
N GLN A 65 -8.43 7.48 -6.81
CA GLN A 65 -9.69 7.34 -6.07
C GLN A 65 -9.72 6.03 -5.26
N PRO A 66 -8.87 5.88 -4.23
CA PRO A 66 -8.92 4.74 -3.34
C PRO A 66 -10.26 4.70 -2.59
N PRO A 67 -10.68 3.54 -2.09
CA PRO A 67 -11.86 3.46 -1.23
C PRO A 67 -11.67 4.28 0.05
N VAL A 68 -12.76 4.69 0.67
CA VAL A 68 -12.69 5.31 1.99
C VAL A 68 -12.43 4.22 3.03
N VAL A 69 -11.21 4.23 3.60
CA VAL A 69 -10.79 3.24 4.59
C VAL A 69 -10.72 3.89 5.98
N ASN A 70 -11.71 3.58 6.82
CA ASN A 70 -11.74 3.94 8.23
C ASN A 70 -12.10 2.69 9.02
N MET A 71 -11.11 1.83 9.26
CA MET A 71 -11.34 0.57 9.95
C MET A 71 -10.14 0.07 10.71
N GLU A 72 -10.42 -0.82 11.63
CA GLU A 72 -9.45 -1.64 12.35
C GLU A 72 -9.57 -3.08 11.88
N PHE A 73 -8.43 -3.74 11.65
CA PHE A 73 -8.39 -5.14 11.25
C PHE A 73 -7.14 -5.82 11.78
N LYS A 74 -7.19 -7.14 11.88
CA LYS A 74 -6.07 -7.99 12.30
C LYS A 74 -5.69 -8.96 11.20
N SER A 75 -4.41 -9.30 11.11
CA SER A 75 -3.88 -10.24 10.15
C SER A 75 -2.85 -11.19 10.77
N MET A 76 -2.74 -12.38 10.24
CA MET A 76 -1.65 -13.31 10.51
C MET A 76 -0.80 -13.44 9.25
N HIS A 77 0.45 -13.04 9.36
CA HIS A 77 1.32 -12.98 8.20
C HIS A 77 1.93 -14.34 7.86
N GLN A 78 1.90 -14.68 6.59
CA GLN A 78 2.61 -15.80 6.00
C GLN A 78 3.65 -15.28 5.02
N TYR A 79 4.89 -15.76 5.14
CA TYR A 79 5.96 -15.37 4.21
C TYR A 79 5.60 -15.73 2.78
N ALA A 80 5.61 -14.74 1.88
CA ALA A 80 5.31 -14.90 0.46
C ALA A 80 6.56 -14.82 -0.41
N ALA A 81 7.49 -13.88 -0.13
CA ALA A 81 8.74 -13.73 -0.86
C ALA A 81 9.80 -12.99 -0.03
N THR A 82 11.08 -13.17 -0.39
CA THR A 82 12.22 -12.42 0.13
C THR A 82 13.36 -12.45 -0.87
N ASN A 83 14.23 -11.45 -0.85
CA ASN A 83 15.48 -11.44 -1.64
C ASN A 83 16.65 -12.11 -0.91
N LEU A 84 16.45 -12.57 0.32
CA LEU A 84 17.49 -13.25 1.08
C LEU A 84 17.72 -14.66 0.57
N GLN A 85 18.96 -15.13 0.78
CA GLN A 85 19.37 -16.51 0.48
C GLN A 85 19.49 -17.34 1.77
N PRO A 86 19.28 -18.66 1.72
CA PRO A 86 19.58 -19.53 2.85
C PRO A 86 21.00 -19.33 3.37
N PRO A 87 21.26 -19.43 4.67
CA PRO A 87 20.34 -19.85 5.73
C PRO A 87 19.47 -18.73 6.31
N PHE A 88 19.59 -17.49 5.82
CA PHE A 88 18.91 -16.31 6.41
C PHE A 88 17.51 -16.09 5.83
N ALA A 89 17.18 -16.71 4.71
CA ALA A 89 15.87 -16.59 4.11
C ALA A 89 14.82 -17.32 4.95
N PRO A 90 13.72 -16.66 5.36
CA PRO A 90 12.58 -17.37 5.91
C PRO A 90 11.98 -18.29 4.84
N GLN A 91 11.41 -19.40 5.28
CA GLN A 91 10.79 -20.34 4.35
C GLN A 91 9.47 -19.75 3.81
N VAL A 92 9.33 -19.69 2.50
CA VAL A 92 8.07 -19.30 1.85
C VAL A 92 6.95 -20.24 2.30
N GLY A 93 5.82 -19.66 2.69
CA GLY A 93 4.71 -20.39 3.28
C GLY A 93 4.80 -20.56 4.81
N GLN A 94 5.92 -20.20 5.42
CA GLN A 94 6.03 -20.19 6.87
C GLN A 94 5.10 -19.14 7.49
N LEU A 95 4.30 -19.55 8.48
CA LEU A 95 3.44 -18.65 9.23
C LEU A 95 4.26 -17.88 10.26
N SER A 96 4.04 -16.57 10.35
CA SER A 96 4.49 -15.79 11.49
C SER A 96 3.59 -16.09 12.70
N PRO A 97 4.15 -16.37 13.86
CA PRO A 97 3.33 -16.58 15.07
C PRO A 97 2.71 -15.28 15.59
N ILE A 98 3.08 -14.14 15.01
CA ILE A 98 2.71 -12.81 15.48
C ILE A 98 1.43 -12.37 14.76
N THR A 99 0.43 -11.94 15.53
CA THR A 99 -0.75 -11.26 14.98
C THR A 99 -0.44 -9.78 14.84
N HIS A 100 -0.72 -9.24 13.68
CA HIS A 100 -0.59 -7.82 13.37
C HIS A 100 -1.96 -7.16 13.42
N TYR A 101 -2.03 -6.03 14.10
CA TYR A 101 -3.21 -5.18 14.20
C TYR A 101 -2.98 -3.90 13.45
N HIS A 102 -3.97 -3.49 12.68
CA HIS A 102 -3.91 -2.36 11.78
C HIS A 102 -5.12 -1.46 11.98
N LYS A 103 -4.90 -0.15 11.95
CA LYS A 103 -5.96 0.85 11.90
C LYS A 103 -5.61 1.87 10.84
N ILE A 104 -6.54 2.14 9.95
CA ILE A 104 -6.44 3.19 8.94
C ILE A 104 -7.52 4.21 9.22
N ASN A 105 -7.12 5.47 9.32
CA ASN A 105 -8.02 6.62 9.40
C ASN A 105 -7.72 7.55 8.22
N GLN A 106 -8.53 7.45 7.18
CA GLN A 106 -8.37 8.28 6.00
C GLN A 106 -8.82 9.70 6.28
N GLN A 107 -7.94 10.66 6.06
CA GLN A 107 -8.22 12.08 6.28
C GLN A 107 -8.64 12.80 5.00
N TYR A 108 -8.01 12.44 3.89
CA TYR A 108 -8.27 12.93 2.55
C TYR A 108 -8.27 11.75 1.59
N LEU A 109 -8.61 12.00 0.34
CA LEU A 109 -8.73 10.97 -0.68
C LEU A 109 -7.51 10.03 -0.76
N GLN A 110 -6.30 10.57 -0.65
CA GLN A 110 -5.05 9.81 -0.79
C GLN A 110 -4.12 9.91 0.44
N ILE A 111 -4.61 10.45 1.54
CA ILE A 111 -3.83 10.64 2.77
C ILE A 111 -4.58 10.07 3.95
N ALA A 112 -3.90 9.27 4.75
CA ALA A 112 -4.44 8.66 5.96
C ALA A 112 -3.42 8.68 7.11
N ASP A 113 -3.92 8.44 8.31
CA ASP A 113 -3.12 7.99 9.44
C ASP A 113 -3.17 6.47 9.51
N TYR A 114 -2.04 5.86 9.77
CA TYR A 114 -1.93 4.43 9.98
C TYR A 114 -1.41 4.15 11.39
N ILE A 115 -2.05 3.24 12.08
CA ILE A 115 -1.66 2.81 13.41
C ILE A 115 -1.46 1.31 13.36
N SER A 116 -0.33 0.83 13.87
CA SER A 116 0.00 -0.58 13.92
C SER A 116 0.40 -1.03 15.32
N MET A 117 0.13 -2.29 15.62
CA MET A 117 0.59 -2.99 16.80
C MET A 117 0.78 -4.47 16.47
N THR A 118 1.66 -5.15 17.17
CA THR A 118 1.76 -6.60 17.10
C THR A 118 1.32 -7.22 18.43
N SER A 119 1.00 -8.52 18.43
CA SER A 119 0.63 -9.23 19.66
C SER A 119 1.74 -9.29 20.72
N GLU A 120 2.97 -8.96 20.33
CA GLU A 120 4.14 -8.92 21.22
C GLU A 120 4.41 -7.51 21.76
N GLU A 121 3.78 -6.48 21.19
CA GLU A 121 3.97 -5.09 21.61
C GLU A 121 2.92 -4.66 22.65
N THR A 122 3.34 -3.79 23.54
CA THR A 122 2.46 -3.19 24.56
C THR A 122 2.02 -1.77 24.21
N TYR A 123 2.46 -1.28 23.06
CA TYR A 123 2.17 0.07 22.55
C TYR A 123 1.85 0.04 21.07
N CYS A 124 1.15 1.07 20.60
CA CYS A 124 0.85 1.26 19.18
C CYS A 124 1.89 2.18 18.53
N LYS A 125 2.27 1.85 17.31
CA LYS A 125 3.01 2.78 16.44
C LYS A 125 2.01 3.60 15.63
N VAL A 126 2.15 4.92 15.68
CA VAL A 126 1.39 5.86 14.84
C VAL A 126 2.28 6.33 13.71
N ILE A 127 1.82 6.18 12.49
CA ILE A 127 2.51 6.55 11.27
C ILE A 127 1.61 7.52 10.50
N SER A 128 2.07 8.75 10.33
CA SER A 128 1.31 9.80 9.67
C SER A 128 2.25 10.82 9.02
N PRO A 129 1.96 11.25 7.80
CA PRO A 129 0.92 10.71 6.94
C PRO A 129 1.37 9.42 6.25
N VAL A 130 0.40 8.57 5.88
CA VAL A 130 0.60 7.52 4.89
C VAL A 130 -0.14 7.89 3.61
N TYR A 131 0.35 7.43 2.47
CA TYR A 131 -0.25 7.72 1.18
C TYR A 131 -1.00 6.51 0.64
N MET A 132 -2.13 6.76 -0.03
CA MET A 132 -3.00 5.72 -0.55
C MET A 132 -3.24 5.90 -2.04
N THR A 133 -3.24 4.80 -2.77
CA THR A 133 -3.72 4.72 -4.15
C THR A 133 -4.76 3.63 -4.28
N GLY A 134 -5.56 3.65 -5.35
CA GLY A 134 -6.54 2.60 -5.56
C GLY A 134 -7.73 3.04 -6.39
N ARG A 135 -8.64 2.10 -6.61
CA ARG A 135 -9.90 2.31 -7.31
C ARG A 135 -10.95 1.31 -6.84
N GLY A 136 -12.20 1.77 -6.69
CA GLY A 136 -13.29 0.90 -6.23
C GLY A 136 -13.05 0.46 -4.79
N ASN A 137 -12.88 -0.83 -4.57
CA ASN A 137 -12.58 -1.39 -3.25
C ASN A 137 -11.10 -1.76 -3.07
N ASP A 138 -10.30 -1.65 -4.13
CA ASP A 138 -8.89 -2.02 -4.09
C ASP A 138 -8.03 -0.82 -3.70
N PHE A 139 -7.06 -1.03 -2.82
CA PHE A 139 -6.18 0.02 -2.34
C PHE A 139 -4.76 -0.48 -2.08
N THR A 140 -3.82 0.43 -2.18
CA THR A 140 -2.44 0.26 -1.72
C THR A 140 -2.05 1.43 -0.84
N VAL A 141 -1.41 1.15 0.28
CA VAL A 141 -0.88 2.12 1.23
C VAL A 141 0.63 2.10 1.18
N TYR A 142 1.23 3.27 1.18
CA TYR A 142 2.67 3.47 1.12
C TYR A 142 3.12 4.36 2.27
N TYR A 143 4.21 3.99 2.92
CA TYR A 143 4.84 4.86 3.90
C TYR A 143 6.32 4.54 4.08
N HIS A 144 6.98 5.50 4.68
CA HIS A 144 8.37 5.40 5.09
C HIS A 144 8.42 5.44 6.61
N GLU A 145 9.00 4.43 7.20
CA GLU A 145 9.18 4.35 8.65
C GLU A 145 10.62 4.75 8.99
N ALA A 146 10.76 5.94 9.59
CA ALA A 146 12.05 6.37 10.11
C ALA A 146 12.41 5.61 11.38
N PRO A 147 13.71 5.37 11.66
CA PRO A 147 14.13 4.71 12.87
C PRO A 147 13.74 5.56 14.09
N GLN A 148 12.95 4.98 14.99
CA GLN A 148 12.48 5.67 16.20
C GLN A 148 13.52 5.62 17.34
N THR A 149 14.40 4.64 17.34
CA THR A 149 15.43 4.43 18.34
C THR A 149 16.69 3.83 17.72
N ASP A 150 17.80 3.87 18.45
CA ASP A 150 19.05 3.21 18.03
C ASP A 150 18.80 1.71 17.80
N GLY A 151 19.30 1.21 16.65
CA GLY A 151 19.16 -0.20 16.26
C GLY A 151 17.88 -0.54 15.48
N HIS A 152 16.91 0.36 15.36
CA HIS A 152 15.76 0.16 14.48
C HIS A 152 16.12 0.57 13.05
N PRO A 153 15.69 -0.22 12.04
CA PRO A 153 15.93 0.13 10.65
C PRO A 153 14.98 1.22 10.17
N GLU A 154 15.43 1.94 9.16
CA GLU A 154 14.57 2.74 8.30
C GLU A 154 13.95 1.83 7.25
N LEU A 155 12.63 1.90 7.07
CA LEU A 155 11.88 1.00 6.20
C LEU A 155 11.11 1.76 5.12
N ALA A 156 11.16 1.24 3.89
CA ALA A 156 10.14 1.52 2.90
C ALA A 156 9.07 0.42 2.99
N VAL A 157 7.81 0.80 3.15
CA VAL A 157 6.72 -0.14 3.41
C VAL A 157 5.57 0.09 2.45
N LEU A 158 4.98 -0.99 1.99
CA LEU A 158 3.71 -0.97 1.28
C LEU A 158 2.83 -2.12 1.73
N PHE A 159 1.53 -1.91 1.72
CA PHE A 159 0.57 -2.98 1.82
C PHE A 159 -0.65 -2.70 0.95
N SER A 160 -1.31 -3.74 0.50
CA SER A 160 -2.44 -3.65 -0.41
C SER A 160 -3.52 -4.66 -0.07
N GLY A 161 -4.73 -4.42 -0.53
CA GLY A 161 -5.83 -5.34 -0.37
C GLY A 161 -7.13 -4.79 -0.95
N THR A 162 -8.18 -5.60 -0.83
CA THR A 162 -9.53 -5.24 -1.25
C THR A 162 -10.39 -5.01 -0.01
N LEU A 163 -10.91 -3.81 0.14
CA LEU A 163 -11.79 -3.45 1.26
C LEU A 163 -13.12 -4.20 1.16
N THR A 164 -13.55 -4.78 2.27
CA THR A 164 -14.86 -5.44 2.42
C THR A 164 -15.53 -4.99 3.71
N ASN A 165 -16.79 -5.34 3.89
CA ASN A 165 -17.50 -5.05 5.16
C ASN A 165 -16.91 -5.84 6.36
N ASN A 166 -16.19 -6.94 6.10
CA ASN A 166 -15.67 -7.84 7.13
C ASN A 166 -14.17 -7.68 7.37
N GLY A 167 -13.51 -6.72 6.70
CA GLY A 167 -12.07 -6.51 6.78
C GLY A 167 -11.44 -6.30 5.41
N VAL A 168 -10.17 -6.68 5.28
CA VAL A 168 -9.38 -6.53 4.06
C VAL A 168 -9.08 -7.91 3.48
N LYS A 169 -9.63 -8.18 2.29
CA LYS A 169 -9.38 -9.40 1.55
C LYS A 169 -8.06 -9.30 0.79
N ASN A 170 -7.36 -10.44 0.66
CA ASN A 170 -6.09 -10.55 -0.06
C ASN A 170 -5.03 -9.56 0.44
N LEU A 171 -5.01 -9.28 1.74
CA LEU A 171 -4.00 -8.40 2.33
C LEU A 171 -2.61 -8.93 2.00
N ARG A 172 -1.80 -8.07 1.42
CA ARG A 172 -0.38 -8.30 1.15
C ARG A 172 0.42 -7.16 1.78
N TYR A 173 1.51 -7.48 2.43
CA TYR A 173 2.35 -6.55 3.16
C TYR A 173 3.80 -6.76 2.75
N GLY A 174 4.53 -5.69 2.50
CA GLY A 174 5.93 -5.78 2.12
C GLY A 174 6.74 -4.62 2.68
N TYR A 175 8.00 -4.89 3.01
CA TYR A 175 8.93 -3.84 3.39
C TYR A 175 10.35 -4.15 2.91
N LYS A 176 11.11 -3.08 2.73
CA LYS A 176 12.55 -3.10 2.49
C LYS A 176 13.27 -2.36 3.61
N ILE A 177 14.31 -2.96 4.14
CA ILE A 177 15.24 -2.31 5.06
C ILE A 177 16.13 -1.38 4.23
N LEU A 178 16.00 -0.06 4.43
CA LEU A 178 16.79 0.93 3.70
C LEU A 178 18.17 1.11 4.33
N LYS A 179 18.19 1.36 5.62
CA LYS A 179 19.42 1.51 6.40
C LYS A 179 19.19 1.29 7.89
N TYR A 180 20.24 1.15 8.64
CA TYR A 180 20.23 1.18 10.10
C TYR A 180 20.81 2.50 10.58
N ASN A 181 20.35 2.95 11.73
CA ASN A 181 21.03 4.05 12.44
C ASN A 181 22.36 3.52 12.98
N ASP A 182 23.47 4.17 12.60
CA ASP A 182 24.85 3.65 12.63
C ASP A 182 25.41 3.25 14.00
N SER A 183 24.65 3.40 15.09
CA SER A 183 25.24 3.26 16.42
C SER A 183 25.32 1.82 16.92
N ILE A 184 24.40 0.93 16.58
CA ILE A 184 24.40 -0.47 17.02
C ILE A 184 23.62 -1.34 16.02
N VAL A 185 24.31 -2.09 15.17
CA VAL A 185 23.68 -3.16 14.38
C VAL A 185 23.74 -4.45 15.20
N PRO A 186 22.63 -4.97 15.72
CA PRO A 186 22.64 -6.25 16.41
C PRO A 186 23.10 -7.37 15.49
N LEU A 187 23.92 -8.31 15.96
CA LEU A 187 24.44 -9.43 15.19
C LEU A 187 23.38 -10.39 14.60
N THR A 188 22.12 -10.21 14.99
CA THR A 188 20.97 -11.03 14.56
C THR A 188 20.08 -10.34 13.54
N VAL A 189 20.51 -9.21 12.99
CA VAL A 189 19.67 -8.35 12.14
C VAL A 189 19.92 -8.66 10.67
N TYR A 190 18.85 -8.65 9.90
CA TYR A 190 18.94 -8.75 8.45
C TYR A 190 19.69 -7.55 7.86
N PRO A 191 20.52 -7.76 6.84
CA PRO A 191 21.31 -6.67 6.25
C PRO A 191 20.41 -5.59 5.63
N ALA A 192 20.94 -4.37 5.48
CA ALA A 192 20.31 -3.35 4.65
C ALA A 192 20.05 -3.91 3.23
N ASN A 193 19.00 -3.42 2.60
CA ASN A 193 18.43 -3.93 1.35
C ASN A 193 17.73 -5.30 1.43
N SER A 194 17.56 -5.87 2.63
CA SER A 194 16.67 -7.02 2.80
C SER A 194 15.23 -6.64 2.52
N ILE A 195 14.55 -7.50 1.76
CA ILE A 195 13.14 -7.33 1.39
C ILE A 195 12.34 -8.52 1.91
N PHE A 196 11.21 -8.23 2.48
CA PHE A 196 10.25 -9.22 2.97
C PHE A 196 8.87 -8.92 2.44
N VAL A 197 8.21 -9.94 1.94
CA VAL A 197 6.82 -9.86 1.48
C VAL A 197 6.02 -10.94 2.18
N PHE A 198 4.86 -10.55 2.67
CA PHE A 198 3.91 -11.39 3.37
C PHE A 198 2.55 -11.31 2.69
N LYS A 199 1.74 -12.31 2.92
CA LYS A 199 0.30 -12.29 2.66
C LYS A 199 -0.45 -12.66 3.93
N ASP A 200 -1.70 -12.31 4.03
CA ASP A 200 -2.55 -12.83 5.08
C ASP A 200 -2.72 -14.34 4.92
N TYR A 201 -2.68 -15.06 6.04
CA TYR A 201 -2.63 -16.53 6.07
C TYR A 201 -3.83 -17.19 5.39
N ASP A 202 -5.03 -16.76 5.70
CA ASP A 202 -6.29 -17.30 5.19
C ASP A 202 -6.94 -16.43 4.10
N GLY A 203 -6.27 -15.32 3.75
CA GLY A 203 -6.69 -14.40 2.71
C GLY A 203 -7.72 -13.36 3.18
N MET A 204 -7.98 -13.27 4.50
CA MET A 204 -8.91 -12.29 5.07
C MET A 204 -8.37 -11.68 6.36
N ALA A 205 -7.81 -10.49 6.29
CA ALA A 205 -7.50 -9.69 7.48
C ALA A 205 -8.83 -9.18 8.08
N GLU A 206 -9.27 -9.83 9.15
CA GLU A 206 -10.60 -9.66 9.73
C GLU A 206 -10.76 -8.29 10.41
N ALA A 207 -11.90 -7.63 10.17
CA ALA A 207 -12.28 -6.45 10.94
C ALA A 207 -12.35 -6.78 12.44
N CYS A 208 -11.83 -5.89 13.25
CA CYS A 208 -11.81 -6.06 14.71
C CYS A 208 -11.90 -4.69 15.39
N THR A 209 -12.00 -4.69 16.70
CA THR A 209 -11.84 -3.51 17.54
C THR A 209 -10.76 -3.83 18.57
N TRP A 210 -9.62 -3.18 18.47
CA TRP A 210 -8.48 -3.42 19.33
C TRP A 210 -7.84 -2.13 19.86
N TYR A 211 -8.02 -1.02 19.12
CA TYR A 211 -7.37 0.24 19.43
C TYR A 211 -8.01 0.94 20.62
N ASN A 212 -7.15 1.40 21.50
CA ASN A 212 -7.51 2.27 22.60
C ASN A 212 -6.51 3.43 22.65
N ASP A 213 -6.97 4.67 22.70
CA ASP A 213 -6.13 5.86 22.74
C ASP A 213 -5.07 5.85 23.86
N SER A 214 -5.32 5.09 24.95
CA SER A 214 -4.34 4.92 26.02
C SER A 214 -3.13 4.05 25.65
N LEU A 215 -3.16 3.34 24.53
CA LEU A 215 -2.06 2.51 24.02
C LEU A 215 -1.06 3.30 23.17
N VAL A 216 -1.37 4.55 22.86
CA VAL A 216 -0.44 5.41 22.10
C VAL A 216 0.70 5.82 23.01
N THR A 217 1.91 5.45 22.67
CA THR A 217 3.11 5.98 23.33
C THR A 217 3.27 7.46 22.95
N PRO A 218 3.41 8.39 23.90
CA PRO A 218 3.79 9.75 23.58
C PRO A 218 5.12 9.70 22.81
N GLN A 219 5.15 10.27 21.63
CA GLN A 219 6.41 10.55 20.95
C GLN A 219 7.13 11.63 21.75
N ASN A 220 8.19 11.26 22.45
CA ASN A 220 9.11 12.19 23.10
C ASN A 220 10.11 12.75 22.12
#